data_5f59ab72d79b4f68c2cd2f40a6844080
#
_entry.id   5f59ab72d79b4f68c2cd2f40a6844080
#
_cell.length_a   1.000
_cell.length_b   1.000
_cell.length_c   1.000
_cell.angle_alpha   90.00
_cell.angle_beta   90.00
_cell.angle_gamma   90.00
#
_symmetry.space_group_name_H-M   'P 1'
#
loop_
_entity.id
_entity.type
_entity.pdbx_description
1 polymer ?
#
loop_
_entity_poly.entity_id
_entity_poly.type
_entity_poly.pdbx_seq_one_letter_code
_entity_poly.pdbx_strand_id
1 'polypeptide(L)'
;MVEVIRYTCMKQVILLSILLFASPSCDAQNSTEMSNEQNSFEVAKSEQEWQKQLSAEEYYVLRQRGTERPFTGEYNMHFEEGTYNCRACSAPLFASDSKFDSHCGWPSFDGGIESGAIIEKLDKSHGMIRTEILCAKCGGHLGHVFNDGPTATGLRYCVNSLSISFDKEDE
;
A
#
# COMPACT_ATOMS: atom_id res chain seq x y z
N MET A 1 69.12 -13.80 -55.64
CA MET A 1 69.41 -15.22 -55.33
C MET A 1 68.15 -15.76 -54.72
N VAL A 2 67.25 -16.30 -55.56
CA VAL A 2 66.91 -17.70 -55.68
C VAL A 2 66.22 -18.19 -54.42
N GLU A 3 65.01 -18.69 -54.34
CA GLU A 3 64.36 -19.67 -55.16
C GLU A 3 62.83 -19.70 -54.98
N VAL A 4 62.16 -19.98 -56.04
CA VAL A 4 60.77 -20.27 -56.20
C VAL A 4 60.52 -21.74 -55.81
N ILE A 5 59.54 -22.04 -54.97
CA ILE A 5 58.96 -23.34 -54.97
C ILE A 5 57.40 -23.23 -55.01
N ARG A 6 56.91 -23.67 -56.16
CA ARG A 6 55.51 -23.98 -56.43
C ARG A 6 55.13 -25.30 -55.73
N TYR A 7 54.01 -25.37 -55.04
CA TYR A 7 53.30 -26.60 -54.89
C TYR A 7 51.80 -26.48 -55.14
N THR A 8 51.41 -27.29 -56.01
CA THR A 8 50.16 -27.63 -56.68
C THR A 8 49.08 -28.04 -55.72
N CYS A 9 47.91 -27.52 -55.95
CA CYS A 9 46.58 -28.12 -56.06
C CYS A 9 46.34 -29.49 -55.41
N MET A 10 45.46 -29.51 -54.41
CA MET A 10 44.60 -30.65 -54.16
C MET A 10 43.26 -30.19 -53.63
N LYS A 11 42.21 -30.37 -54.46
CA LYS A 11 40.82 -30.18 -54.13
C LYS A 11 40.39 -31.28 -53.16
N GLN A 12 40.07 -30.92 -51.92
CA GLN A 12 39.25 -31.77 -51.06
C GLN A 12 37.91 -31.11 -50.84
N VAL A 13 36.91 -31.76 -51.43
CA VAL A 13 35.50 -31.51 -51.22
C VAL A 13 35.16 -32.00 -49.79
N ILE A 14 34.96 -31.09 -48.84
CA ILE A 14 34.42 -31.45 -47.55
C ILE A 14 32.94 -31.13 -47.61
N LEU A 15 32.11 -32.19 -47.61
CA LEU A 15 30.66 -32.09 -47.36
C LEU A 15 30.45 -31.56 -45.94
N LEU A 16 30.00 -30.30 -45.83
CA LEU A 16 29.59 -29.73 -44.56
C LEU A 16 28.13 -30.09 -44.31
N SER A 17 27.93 -31.08 -43.45
CA SER A 17 26.61 -31.43 -42.91
C SER A 17 26.14 -30.29 -42.02
N ILE A 18 25.13 -29.56 -42.48
CA ILE A 18 24.45 -28.55 -41.69
C ILE A 18 23.54 -29.28 -40.69
N LEU A 19 24.00 -29.43 -39.43
CA LEU A 19 23.11 -29.76 -38.31
C LEU A 19 22.33 -28.48 -37.96
N LEU A 20 21.05 -28.49 -38.28
CA LEU A 20 20.09 -27.50 -37.70
C LEU A 20 19.92 -27.80 -36.21
N PHE A 21 20.59 -27.04 -35.36
CA PHE A 21 20.22 -26.94 -33.97
C PHE A 21 18.96 -26.08 -33.87
N ALA A 22 17.82 -26.71 -33.69
CA ALA A 22 16.61 -26.08 -33.23
C ALA A 22 16.82 -25.69 -31.77
N SER A 23 17.09 -24.41 -31.52
CA SER A 23 17.07 -23.86 -30.18
C SER A 23 15.61 -23.79 -29.70
N PRO A 24 15.24 -24.36 -28.53
CA PRO A 24 13.96 -24.08 -27.95
C PRO A 24 13.95 -22.60 -27.54
N SER A 25 13.05 -21.84 -28.15
CA SER A 25 12.68 -20.52 -27.71
C SER A 25 12.13 -20.65 -26.29
N CYS A 26 12.91 -20.24 -25.29
CA CYS A 26 12.37 -19.96 -23.97
C CYS A 26 11.49 -18.73 -24.08
N ASP A 27 10.20 -18.94 -24.27
CA ASP A 27 9.20 -17.93 -23.97
C ASP A 27 9.33 -17.58 -22.49
N ALA A 28 9.90 -16.42 -22.24
CA ALA A 28 9.91 -15.79 -20.93
C ALA A 28 8.48 -15.35 -20.59
N GLN A 29 7.68 -16.27 -20.09
CA GLN A 29 6.50 -15.96 -19.31
C GLN A 29 6.97 -15.50 -17.92
N ASN A 30 7.46 -14.27 -17.84
CA ASN A 30 7.63 -13.56 -16.58
C ASN A 30 6.81 -12.27 -16.65
N SER A 31 5.52 -12.43 -16.52
CA SER A 31 4.64 -11.31 -16.26
C SER A 31 3.57 -11.80 -15.27
N THR A 32 3.49 -11.07 -14.15
CA THR A 32 2.33 -11.05 -13.27
C THR A 32 2.40 -11.93 -12.01
N GLU A 33 3.30 -11.58 -11.10
CA GLU A 33 3.06 -11.83 -9.67
C GLU A 33 3.20 -10.53 -8.87
N MET A 34 2.40 -9.52 -9.22
CA MET A 34 2.30 -8.27 -8.43
C MET A 34 0.84 -7.85 -8.23
N SER A 35 -0.07 -8.77 -7.93
CA SER A 35 -1.48 -8.37 -7.75
C SER A 35 -2.28 -9.19 -6.75
N ASN A 36 -1.67 -9.84 -5.75
CA ASN A 36 -2.45 -10.73 -4.88
C ASN A 36 -2.57 -10.30 -3.41
N GLU A 37 -2.10 -9.10 -3.01
CA GLU A 37 -2.40 -8.59 -1.67
C GLU A 37 -3.80 -7.95 -1.55
N GLN A 38 -4.42 -7.55 -2.65
CA GLN A 38 -5.75 -6.91 -2.63
C GLN A 38 -6.93 -7.88 -2.44
N ASN A 39 -6.74 -9.17 -2.66
CA ASN A 39 -7.80 -10.17 -2.53
C ASN A 39 -7.93 -10.79 -1.12
N SER A 40 -7.21 -10.30 -0.13
CA SER A 40 -7.27 -10.82 1.25
C SER A 40 -8.23 -10.06 2.17
N PHE A 41 -8.75 -8.91 1.74
CA PHE A 41 -9.69 -8.11 2.52
C PHE A 41 -11.14 -8.51 2.26
N GLU A 42 -11.99 -8.45 3.29
CA GLU A 42 -13.43 -8.75 3.17
C GLU A 42 -14.11 -7.86 2.13
N VAL A 43 -13.77 -6.57 2.10
CA VAL A 43 -14.25 -5.62 1.11
C VAL A 43 -13.17 -5.36 0.08
N ALA A 44 -13.18 -6.15 -1.00
CA ALA A 44 -12.29 -5.99 -2.14
C ALA A 44 -13.03 -5.35 -3.31
N LYS A 45 -12.47 -4.27 -3.88
CA LYS A 45 -12.96 -3.59 -5.08
C LYS A 45 -11.78 -3.29 -5.99
N SER A 46 -12.05 -3.16 -7.29
CA SER A 46 -11.06 -2.66 -8.25
C SER A 46 -10.73 -1.19 -7.96
N GLU A 47 -9.55 -0.74 -8.40
CA GLU A 47 -9.16 0.66 -8.24
C GLU A 47 -10.13 1.63 -8.95
N GLN A 48 -10.73 1.23 -10.08
CA GLN A 48 -11.76 2.03 -10.76
C GLN A 48 -13.05 2.16 -9.93
N GLU A 49 -13.45 1.13 -9.18
CA GLU A 49 -14.61 1.21 -8.28
C GLU A 49 -14.33 2.11 -7.08
N TRP A 50 -13.13 2.03 -6.49
CA TRP A 50 -12.70 2.96 -5.45
C TRP A 50 -12.68 4.41 -5.92
N GLN A 51 -12.15 4.69 -7.12
CA GLN A 51 -12.13 6.02 -7.72
C GLN A 51 -13.52 6.60 -8.01
N LYS A 52 -14.51 5.75 -8.27
CA LYS A 52 -15.90 6.18 -8.46
C LYS A 52 -16.61 6.48 -7.14
N GLN A 53 -16.21 5.80 -6.07
CA GLN A 53 -16.85 5.90 -4.76
C GLN A 53 -16.26 7.05 -3.93
N LEU A 54 -14.96 7.26 -3.99
CA LEU A 54 -14.21 8.21 -3.19
C LEU A 54 -13.97 9.51 -3.97
N SER A 55 -13.90 10.64 -3.27
CA SER A 55 -13.36 11.86 -3.87
C SER A 55 -11.89 11.67 -4.25
N ALA A 56 -11.35 12.56 -5.08
CA ALA A 56 -9.96 12.49 -5.48
C ALA A 56 -8.99 12.55 -4.28
N GLU A 57 -9.32 13.35 -3.27
CA GLU A 57 -8.51 13.51 -2.06
C GLU A 57 -8.62 12.29 -1.14
N GLU A 58 -9.83 11.75 -0.92
CA GLU A 58 -10.04 10.52 -0.17
C GLU A 58 -9.35 9.33 -0.83
N TYR A 59 -9.45 9.21 -2.16
CA TYR A 59 -8.75 8.17 -2.91
C TYR A 59 -7.23 8.29 -2.78
N TYR A 60 -6.69 9.52 -2.88
CA TYR A 60 -5.26 9.77 -2.69
C TYR A 60 -4.78 9.30 -1.31
N VAL A 61 -5.54 9.59 -0.25
CA VAL A 61 -5.15 9.18 1.11
C VAL A 61 -5.37 7.69 1.31
N LEU A 62 -6.59 7.17 1.07
CA LEU A 62 -6.97 5.80 1.40
C LEU A 62 -6.33 4.73 0.50
N ARG A 63 -6.11 5.02 -0.79
CA ARG A 63 -5.66 4.02 -1.78
C ARG A 63 -4.24 4.24 -2.28
N GLN A 64 -3.76 5.49 -2.29
CA GLN A 64 -2.40 5.83 -2.71
C GLN A 64 -1.47 6.13 -1.53
N ARG A 65 -1.93 5.92 -0.27
CA ARG A 65 -1.15 6.15 0.96
C ARG A 65 -0.69 7.61 1.09
N GLY A 66 -1.52 8.54 0.65
CA GLY A 66 -1.28 9.96 0.82
C GLY A 66 -1.48 10.40 2.26
N THR A 67 -1.11 11.63 2.54
CA THR A 67 -1.35 12.28 3.83
C THR A 67 -1.97 13.64 3.57
N GLU A 68 -3.05 13.97 4.27
CA GLU A 68 -3.66 15.30 4.25
C GLU A 68 -2.76 16.32 4.94
N ARG A 69 -2.95 17.60 4.67
CA ARG A 69 -2.18 18.66 5.33
C ARG A 69 -2.54 18.72 6.83
N PRO A 70 -1.55 18.95 7.71
CA PRO A 70 -1.83 19.08 9.15
C PRO A 70 -2.76 20.25 9.43
N PHE A 71 -3.61 20.13 10.43
CA PHE A 71 -4.57 21.14 10.90
C PHE A 71 -5.69 21.53 9.91
N THR A 72 -5.86 20.79 8.81
CA THR A 72 -6.93 21.04 7.83
C THR A 72 -8.06 20.04 7.87
N GLY A 73 -7.87 18.90 8.52
CA GLY A 73 -8.84 17.82 8.55
C GLY A 73 -10.02 18.13 9.46
N GLU A 74 -11.22 17.76 9.02
CA GLU A 74 -12.50 17.98 9.69
C GLU A 74 -12.50 17.44 11.14
N TYR A 75 -11.89 16.28 11.35
CA TYR A 75 -11.95 15.59 12.64
C TYR A 75 -10.75 15.87 13.55
N ASN A 76 -9.82 16.77 13.19
CA ASN A 76 -8.67 17.08 14.03
C ASN A 76 -9.11 17.53 15.44
N MET A 77 -9.99 18.55 15.51
CA MET A 77 -10.51 19.10 16.78
C MET A 77 -12.00 18.76 17.01
N HIS A 78 -12.46 17.64 16.48
CA HIS A 78 -13.81 17.14 16.64
C HIS A 78 -13.86 16.16 17.83
N PHE A 79 -14.67 16.45 18.86
CA PHE A 79 -14.78 15.68 20.12
C PHE A 79 -16.24 15.38 20.49
N GLU A 80 -17.14 15.26 19.53
CA GLU A 80 -18.51 14.78 19.77
C GLU A 80 -18.49 13.28 20.10
N GLU A 81 -19.48 12.82 20.89
CA GLU A 81 -19.65 11.41 21.23
C GLU A 81 -20.19 10.63 20.03
N GLY A 82 -19.52 9.50 19.73
CA GLY A 82 -19.88 8.66 18.60
C GLY A 82 -18.71 7.78 18.12
N THR A 83 -18.88 7.27 16.90
CA THR A 83 -17.96 6.32 16.29
C THR A 83 -17.32 6.89 15.02
N TYR A 84 -16.00 6.74 14.90
CA TYR A 84 -15.27 7.03 13.67
C TYR A 84 -15.14 5.77 12.84
N ASN A 85 -15.71 5.79 11.64
CA ASN A 85 -15.78 4.67 10.72
C ASN A 85 -14.81 4.87 9.55
N CYS A 86 -14.42 3.77 8.89
CA CYS A 86 -13.64 3.85 7.65
C CYS A 86 -14.45 4.54 6.54
N ARG A 87 -13.92 5.61 5.97
CA ARG A 87 -14.56 6.35 4.87
C ARG A 87 -14.84 5.47 3.64
N ALA A 88 -13.99 4.46 3.40
CA ALA A 88 -14.12 3.61 2.22
C ALA A 88 -15.15 2.49 2.37
N CYS A 89 -15.30 1.88 3.56
CA CYS A 89 -16.13 0.69 3.74
C CYS A 89 -17.08 0.75 4.95
N SER A 90 -17.15 1.87 5.65
CA SER A 90 -17.99 2.10 6.82
C SER A 90 -17.76 1.12 7.99
N ALA A 91 -16.60 0.43 8.04
CA ALA A 91 -16.25 -0.38 9.20
C ALA A 91 -15.92 0.53 10.39
N PRO A 92 -16.41 0.24 11.61
CA PRO A 92 -16.07 1.00 12.80
C PRO A 92 -14.57 0.83 13.12
N LEU A 93 -13.89 1.92 13.43
CA LEU A 93 -12.45 1.95 13.65
C LEU A 93 -12.06 2.46 15.03
N PHE A 94 -12.67 3.57 15.47
CA PHE A 94 -12.34 4.24 16.73
C PHE A 94 -13.61 4.74 17.40
N ALA A 95 -13.63 4.69 18.73
CA ALA A 95 -14.65 5.34 19.52
C ALA A 95 -14.16 6.73 19.97
N SER A 96 -15.09 7.65 20.18
CA SER A 96 -14.77 9.04 20.59
C SER A 96 -14.06 9.12 21.93
N ASP A 97 -14.30 8.19 22.84
CA ASP A 97 -13.68 8.12 24.17
C ASP A 97 -12.17 7.80 24.11
N SER A 98 -11.70 7.18 23.02
CA SER A 98 -10.28 6.93 22.78
C SER A 98 -9.55 8.13 22.15
N LYS A 99 -10.30 9.20 21.77
CA LYS A 99 -9.75 10.37 21.07
C LYS A 99 -9.13 11.38 22.03
N PHE A 100 -7.99 11.93 21.67
CA PHE A 100 -7.33 13.00 22.42
C PHE A 100 -6.68 14.03 21.50
N ASP A 101 -6.44 15.24 22.03
CA ASP A 101 -5.68 16.26 21.31
C ASP A 101 -4.18 16.06 21.49
N SER A 102 -3.53 15.62 20.44
CA SER A 102 -2.07 15.42 20.39
C SER A 102 -1.30 16.64 19.89
N HIS A 103 -1.99 17.71 19.48
CA HIS A 103 -1.40 18.91 18.86
C HIS A 103 -0.57 18.65 17.60
N CYS A 104 -0.67 17.46 17.01
CA CYS A 104 0.10 17.08 15.81
C CYS A 104 -0.55 17.56 14.49
N GLY A 105 -1.82 17.96 14.54
CA GLY A 105 -2.58 18.45 13.39
C GLY A 105 -3.44 17.40 12.69
N TRP A 106 -3.55 16.21 13.26
CA TRP A 106 -4.41 15.10 12.80
C TRP A 106 -5.19 14.50 13.96
N PRO A 107 -6.38 13.92 13.71
CA PRO A 107 -7.11 13.12 14.70
C PRO A 107 -6.20 12.07 15.33
N SER A 108 -6.22 11.99 16.66
CA SER A 108 -5.37 11.06 17.41
C SER A 108 -6.20 10.26 18.41
N PHE A 109 -5.96 8.94 18.43
CA PHE A 109 -6.65 7.98 19.27
C PHE A 109 -5.64 7.12 20.02
N ASP A 110 -6.01 6.60 21.17
CA ASP A 110 -5.15 5.73 21.99
C ASP A 110 -5.39 4.23 21.80
N GLY A 111 -6.40 3.86 20.99
CA GLY A 111 -6.73 2.49 20.64
C GLY A 111 -7.80 2.39 19.56
N GLY A 112 -7.87 1.25 18.87
CA GLY A 112 -8.98 0.91 17.99
C GLY A 112 -10.23 0.53 18.81
N ILE A 113 -11.41 0.61 18.17
CA ILE A 113 -12.71 0.33 18.81
C ILE A 113 -12.79 -1.12 19.33
N GLU A 114 -12.16 -2.04 18.61
CA GLU A 114 -12.05 -3.46 18.99
C GLU A 114 -10.75 -4.05 18.48
N SER A 115 -10.37 -5.21 19.06
CA SER A 115 -9.22 -5.96 18.58
C SER A 115 -9.46 -6.47 17.16
N GLY A 116 -8.52 -6.15 16.26
CA GLY A 116 -8.60 -6.58 14.85
C GLY A 116 -9.33 -5.62 13.90
N ALA A 117 -9.87 -4.48 14.37
CA ALA A 117 -10.41 -3.44 13.48
C ALA A 117 -9.33 -2.78 12.61
N ILE A 118 -8.08 -2.78 13.09
CA ILE A 118 -6.93 -2.13 12.48
C ILE A 118 -5.80 -3.14 12.27
N ILE A 119 -5.18 -3.10 11.09
CA ILE A 119 -3.96 -3.85 10.77
C ILE A 119 -2.77 -2.90 10.85
N GLU A 120 -1.72 -3.34 11.49
CA GLU A 120 -0.43 -2.65 11.57
C GLU A 120 0.55 -3.27 10.58
N LYS A 121 1.24 -2.41 9.81
CA LYS A 121 2.21 -2.84 8.80
C LYS A 121 3.47 -1.97 8.86
N LEU A 122 4.64 -2.58 8.76
CA LEU A 122 5.90 -1.85 8.70
C LEU A 122 5.98 -1.01 7.43
N ASP A 123 6.14 0.31 7.60
CA ASP A 123 6.36 1.29 6.52
C ASP A 123 7.81 1.77 6.53
N LYS A 124 8.51 1.58 5.40
CA LYS A 124 9.88 2.03 5.17
C LYS A 124 9.98 3.11 4.08
N SER A 125 8.85 3.70 3.71
CA SER A 125 8.80 4.74 2.68
C SER A 125 9.46 6.05 3.15
N HIS A 126 9.80 6.89 2.21
CA HIS A 126 10.37 8.25 2.45
C HIS A 126 11.60 8.28 3.36
N GLY A 127 12.37 7.20 3.45
CA GLY A 127 13.55 7.11 4.31
C GLY A 127 13.25 7.04 5.81
N MET A 128 11.99 6.82 6.20
CA MET A 128 11.53 6.67 7.58
C MET A 128 11.19 5.22 7.88
N ILE A 129 11.23 4.85 9.16
CA ILE A 129 10.72 3.56 9.65
C ILE A 129 9.55 3.87 10.58
N ARG A 130 8.34 3.50 10.16
CA ARG A 130 7.10 3.76 10.90
C ARG A 130 6.21 2.53 10.87
N THR A 131 5.16 2.52 11.68
CA THR A 131 4.09 1.53 11.62
C THR A 131 2.86 2.17 10.98
N GLU A 132 2.57 1.79 9.72
CA GLU A 132 1.35 2.15 9.01
C GLU A 132 0.16 1.44 9.62
N ILE A 133 -0.99 2.11 9.69
CA ILE A 133 -2.26 1.54 10.11
C ILE A 133 -3.26 1.52 8.95
N LEU A 134 -3.93 0.39 8.79
CA LEU A 134 -4.88 0.10 7.72
C LEU A 134 -6.21 -0.37 8.31
N CYS A 135 -7.31 -0.06 7.63
CA CYS A 135 -8.60 -0.69 7.93
C CYS A 135 -8.52 -2.19 7.66
N ALA A 136 -8.82 -3.02 8.67
CA ALA A 136 -8.75 -4.47 8.54
C ALA A 136 -9.75 -5.03 7.51
N LYS A 137 -10.88 -4.32 7.27
CA LYS A 137 -11.95 -4.76 6.40
C LYS A 137 -11.68 -4.51 4.91
N CYS A 138 -11.04 -3.39 4.55
CA CYS A 138 -10.83 -3.02 3.14
C CYS A 138 -9.38 -2.69 2.77
N GLY A 139 -8.44 -2.69 3.72
CA GLY A 139 -7.04 -2.34 3.49
C GLY A 139 -6.80 -0.84 3.23
N GLY A 140 -7.80 0.01 3.43
CA GLY A 140 -7.64 1.46 3.26
C GLY A 140 -6.62 2.03 4.24
N HIS A 141 -5.69 2.86 3.73
CA HIS A 141 -4.69 3.55 4.56
C HIS A 141 -5.37 4.55 5.51
N LEU A 142 -5.07 4.47 6.80
CA LEU A 142 -5.61 5.36 7.82
C LEU A 142 -4.59 6.40 8.25
N GLY A 143 -3.34 6.01 8.42
CA GLY A 143 -2.25 6.83 8.96
C GLY A 143 -1.15 5.96 9.55
N HIS A 144 -0.64 6.36 10.72
CA HIS A 144 0.44 5.64 11.40
C HIS A 144 0.20 5.60 12.91
N VAL A 145 0.74 4.58 13.57
CA VAL A 145 0.76 4.49 15.04
C VAL A 145 2.17 4.77 15.57
N PHE A 146 2.22 5.48 16.72
CA PHE A 146 3.42 5.90 17.42
C PHE A 146 3.36 5.49 18.90
N ASN A 147 4.52 5.36 19.54
CA ASN A 147 4.65 5.00 20.98
C ASN A 147 4.88 6.26 21.84
N ASP A 148 4.17 7.35 21.52
CA ASP A 148 4.28 8.64 22.21
C ASP A 148 2.92 9.15 22.69
N GLY A 149 1.94 8.25 22.87
CA GLY A 149 0.61 8.56 23.38
C GLY A 149 0.63 8.91 24.89
N PRO A 150 -0.25 9.82 25.34
CA PRO A 150 -0.28 10.30 26.72
C PRO A 150 -1.05 9.39 27.69
N THR A 151 -1.74 8.38 27.17
CA THR A 151 -2.60 7.50 27.97
C THR A 151 -1.87 6.25 28.46
N ALA A 152 -2.56 5.39 29.22
CA ALA A 152 -2.01 4.15 29.74
C ALA A 152 -1.55 3.16 28.64
N THR A 153 -2.09 3.26 27.42
CA THR A 153 -1.64 2.44 26.29
C THR A 153 -0.26 2.86 25.78
N GLY A 154 0.14 4.12 25.98
CA GLY A 154 1.35 4.70 25.42
C GLY A 154 1.29 4.86 23.90
N LEU A 155 0.16 4.53 23.26
CA LEU A 155 -0.01 4.55 21.83
C LEU A 155 -0.71 5.83 21.35
N ARG A 156 -0.34 6.28 20.15
CA ARG A 156 -1.02 7.34 19.43
C ARG A 156 -1.25 6.89 17.98
N TYR A 157 -2.50 6.54 17.69
CA TYR A 157 -2.98 6.31 16.33
C TYR A 157 -3.26 7.67 15.67
N CYS A 158 -2.34 8.12 14.82
CA CYS A 158 -2.44 9.38 14.09
C CYS A 158 -3.12 9.11 12.75
N VAL A 159 -4.35 9.61 12.57
CA VAL A 159 -5.27 9.22 11.51
C VAL A 159 -5.57 10.41 10.61
N ASN A 160 -5.62 10.20 9.28
CA ASN A 160 -6.11 11.24 8.37
C ASN A 160 -7.63 11.40 8.52
N SER A 161 -8.13 12.61 8.64
CA SER A 161 -9.58 12.90 8.62
C SER A 161 -10.25 12.39 7.35
N LEU A 162 -9.56 12.48 6.20
CA LEU A 162 -10.04 11.97 4.91
C LEU A 162 -10.20 10.44 4.88
N SER A 163 -9.59 9.71 5.82
CA SER A 163 -9.72 8.24 5.91
C SER A 163 -10.90 7.78 6.74
N ILE A 164 -11.54 8.69 7.48
CA ILE A 164 -12.62 8.37 8.41
C ILE A 164 -13.89 9.20 8.14
N SER A 165 -15.02 8.70 8.61
CA SER A 165 -16.28 9.42 8.77
C SER A 165 -16.73 9.29 10.21
N PHE A 166 -17.61 10.16 10.65
CA PHE A 166 -18.14 10.17 12.00
C PHE A 166 -19.63 9.89 11.99
N ASP A 167 -20.07 8.96 12.84
CA ASP A 167 -21.46 8.69 13.17
C ASP A 167 -21.68 9.07 14.62
N LYS A 168 -22.56 10.05 14.85
CA LYS A 168 -22.95 10.49 16.18
C LYS A 168 -23.71 9.37 16.89
N GLU A 169 -23.45 9.18 18.16
CA GLU A 169 -24.27 8.31 19.00
C GLU A 169 -25.62 8.98 19.26
N ASP A 170 -26.73 8.29 18.90
CA ASP A 170 -28.08 8.77 19.16
C ASP A 170 -28.35 8.63 20.67
N GLU A 171 -28.91 9.69 21.28
CA GLU A 171 -29.36 9.72 22.68
C GLU A 171 -30.55 8.81 22.96
#